data_1822a511a24f3da066e54ae0ef72407a
#
_entry.id   1822a511a24f3da066e54ae0ef72407a
#
_cell.length_a   1.000
_cell.length_b   1.000
_cell.length_c   1.000
_cell.angle_alpha   90.00
_cell.angle_beta   90.00
_cell.angle_gamma   90.00
#
_symmetry.space_group_name_H-M   'P 1'
#
loop_
_entity.id
_entity.type
_entity.pdbx_description
1 polymer ?
#
loop_
_entity_poly.entity_id
_entity_poly.type
_entity_poly.pdbx_seq_one_letter_code
_entity_poly.pdbx_strand_id
1 'polypeptide(L)'
;MISKRLYLYPEDVEECLYDTFMKIWQNIDCYDENKTSFKSWATAIAAYRAIDRLRVIRKADIITGIDDEVFENCMAISEDEVFNEAYGEFLECLDKNDRELFTKLFIEGLSVSEVSQNTGTEKSVIYNRVSRGRKKIKKSYPLLFSRWRE
;
A
#
# COMPACT_ATOMS: atom_id res chain seq x y z
N MET A 1 7.30 9.34 4.37
CA MET A 1 6.55 8.38 3.55
C MET A 1 5.33 9.01 2.89
N ILE A 2 4.33 9.54 3.62
CA ILE A 2 3.14 10.21 3.05
C ILE A 2 3.55 11.31 2.06
N SER A 3 4.45 12.22 2.48
CA SER A 3 4.93 13.32 1.64
C SER A 3 5.61 12.86 0.34
N LYS A 4 6.28 11.71 0.34
CA LYS A 4 6.87 11.16 -0.88
C LYS A 4 5.81 10.64 -1.85
N ARG A 5 4.75 9.99 -1.35
CA ARG A 5 3.66 9.46 -2.18
C ARG A 5 2.71 10.55 -2.69
N LEU A 6 2.54 11.62 -1.93
CA LEU A 6 1.68 12.76 -2.26
C LEU A 6 2.50 13.99 -2.70
N TYR A 7 3.72 13.80 -3.25
CA TYR A 7 4.60 14.93 -3.59
C TYR A 7 4.00 15.91 -4.61
N LEU A 8 3.10 15.44 -5.46
CA LEU A 8 2.36 16.27 -6.43
C LEU A 8 1.14 16.98 -5.82
N TYR A 9 0.74 16.59 -4.62
CA TYR A 9 -0.47 17.06 -3.93
C TYR A 9 -0.11 17.49 -2.50
N PRO A 10 0.69 18.55 -2.34
CA PRO A 10 1.20 18.96 -1.02
C PRO A 10 0.10 19.36 -0.04
N GLU A 11 -1.02 19.89 -0.52
CA GLU A 11 -2.23 20.22 0.25
C GLU A 11 -2.88 18.97 0.87
N ASP A 12 -2.76 17.82 0.22
CA ASP A 12 -3.32 16.55 0.71
C ASP A 12 -2.42 15.85 1.73
N VAL A 13 -1.15 16.23 1.82
CA VAL A 13 -0.18 15.61 2.75
C VAL A 13 -0.60 15.82 4.19
N GLU A 14 -0.96 17.03 4.57
CA GLU A 14 -1.33 17.38 5.94
C GLU A 14 -2.62 16.67 6.35
N GLU A 15 -3.65 16.71 5.51
CA GLU A 15 -4.91 16.00 5.75
C GLU A 15 -4.68 14.48 5.90
N CYS A 16 -3.91 13.90 5.00
CA CYS A 16 -3.57 12.47 5.06
C CYS A 16 -2.78 12.11 6.33
N LEU A 17 -1.92 13.01 6.79
CA LEU A 17 -1.17 12.83 8.04
C LEU A 17 -2.10 12.83 9.26
N TYR A 18 -3.01 13.82 9.36
CA TYR A 18 -4.03 13.86 10.43
C TYR A 18 -4.90 12.61 10.43
N ASP A 19 -5.40 12.21 9.28
CA ASP A 19 -6.17 10.98 9.12
C ASP A 19 -5.40 9.74 9.60
N THR A 20 -4.10 9.68 9.30
CA THR A 20 -3.23 8.58 9.72
C THR A 20 -3.11 8.56 11.25
N PHE A 21 -2.86 9.69 11.89
CA PHE A 21 -2.79 9.78 13.35
C PHE A 21 -4.12 9.40 14.01
N MET A 22 -5.23 9.87 13.48
CA MET A 22 -6.55 9.51 13.99
C MET A 22 -6.80 8.00 13.88
N LYS A 23 -6.39 7.38 12.77
CA LYS A 23 -6.52 5.92 12.60
C LYS A 23 -5.61 5.13 13.52
N ILE A 24 -4.39 5.56 13.74
CA ILE A 24 -3.48 4.97 14.73
C ILE A 24 -4.12 5.04 16.11
N TRP A 25 -4.60 6.22 16.51
CA TRP A 25 -5.25 6.43 17.80
C TRP A 25 -6.48 5.56 18.01
N GLN A 26 -7.38 5.52 17.02
CA GLN A 26 -8.60 4.71 17.08
C GLN A 26 -8.36 3.21 17.13
N ASN A 27 -7.19 2.74 16.69
CA ASN A 27 -6.85 1.33 16.60
C ASN A 27 -5.70 0.92 17.52
N ILE A 28 -5.26 1.79 18.43
CA ILE A 28 -4.12 1.51 19.32
C ILE A 28 -4.36 0.26 20.19
N ASP A 29 -5.60 0.06 20.64
CA ASP A 29 -5.99 -1.13 21.42
C ASP A 29 -5.91 -2.44 20.64
N CYS A 30 -5.74 -2.33 19.33
CA CYS A 30 -5.63 -3.46 18.41
C CYS A 30 -4.17 -3.75 18.03
N TYR A 31 -3.23 -2.92 18.46
CA TYR A 31 -1.82 -3.16 18.27
C TYR A 31 -1.35 -4.33 19.15
N ASP A 32 -0.62 -5.25 18.54
CA ASP A 32 -0.06 -6.43 19.22
C ASP A 32 1.46 -6.47 18.98
N GLU A 33 2.22 -6.16 20.03
CA GLU A 33 3.69 -6.11 20.00
C GLU A 33 4.33 -7.48 19.69
N ASN A 34 3.62 -8.58 19.92
CA ASN A 34 4.10 -9.93 19.61
C ASN A 34 4.01 -10.25 18.11
N LYS A 35 3.26 -9.46 17.34
CA LYS A 35 3.06 -9.68 15.89
C LYS A 35 3.90 -8.77 15.02
N THR A 36 4.16 -7.53 15.47
CA THR A 36 4.89 -6.55 14.68
C THR A 36 5.35 -5.39 15.56
N SER A 37 6.43 -4.71 15.16
CA SER A 37 6.86 -3.48 15.83
C SER A 37 5.84 -2.36 15.64
N PHE A 38 5.72 -1.45 16.64
CA PHE A 38 4.84 -0.29 16.52
C PHE A 38 5.17 0.57 15.30
N LYS A 39 6.47 0.72 15.00
CA LYS A 39 6.95 1.46 13.82
C LYS A 39 6.42 0.84 12.54
N SER A 40 6.57 -0.48 12.35
CA SER A 40 6.08 -1.20 11.18
C SER A 40 4.56 -1.11 11.06
N TRP A 41 3.84 -1.30 12.15
CA TRP A 41 2.39 -1.22 12.20
C TRP A 41 1.88 0.20 11.82
N ALA A 42 2.42 1.26 12.43
CA ALA A 42 2.07 2.64 12.14
C ALA A 42 2.43 3.04 10.71
N THR A 43 3.59 2.58 10.21
CA THR A 43 4.04 2.85 8.84
C THR A 43 3.13 2.18 7.81
N ALA A 44 2.66 0.96 8.06
CA ALA A 44 1.69 0.30 7.19
C ALA A 44 0.36 1.07 7.14
N ILE A 45 -0.14 1.56 8.27
CA ILE A 45 -1.34 2.41 8.31
C ILE A 45 -1.12 3.66 7.44
N ALA A 46 0.00 4.36 7.62
CA ALA A 46 0.32 5.56 6.85
C ALA A 46 0.44 5.28 5.33
N ALA A 47 1.02 4.14 4.94
CA ALA A 47 1.13 3.73 3.54
C ALA A 47 -0.25 3.52 2.91
N TYR A 48 -1.14 2.82 3.59
CA TYR A 48 -2.50 2.59 3.12
C TYR A 48 -3.27 3.91 2.96
N ARG A 49 -3.19 4.81 3.95
CA ARG A 49 -3.87 6.10 3.87
C ARG A 49 -3.40 6.93 2.67
N ALA A 50 -2.09 6.98 2.43
CA ALA A 50 -1.53 7.68 1.27
C ALA A 50 -2.02 7.07 -0.06
N ILE A 51 -2.08 5.74 -0.18
CA ILE A 51 -2.59 5.06 -1.37
C ILE A 51 -4.10 5.33 -1.56
N ASP A 52 -4.88 5.27 -0.48
CA ASP A 52 -6.31 5.54 -0.57
C ASP A 52 -6.59 7.00 -0.98
N ARG A 53 -5.80 7.95 -0.44
CA ARG A 53 -5.91 9.37 -0.85
C ARG A 53 -5.57 9.54 -2.33
N LEU A 54 -4.48 8.94 -2.81
CA LEU A 54 -4.14 8.95 -4.25
C LEU A 54 -5.27 8.39 -5.12
N ARG A 55 -5.93 7.32 -4.69
CA ARG A 55 -7.08 6.75 -5.44
C ARG A 55 -8.26 7.70 -5.51
N VAL A 56 -8.52 8.45 -4.43
CA VAL A 56 -9.59 9.47 -4.40
C VAL A 56 -9.24 10.61 -5.36
N ILE A 57 -8.02 11.13 -5.29
CA ILE A 57 -7.51 12.18 -6.16
C ILE A 57 -7.61 11.73 -7.63
N ARG A 58 -7.12 10.53 -7.96
CA ARG A 58 -7.20 9.99 -9.32
C ARG A 58 -8.63 9.92 -9.87
N LYS A 59 -9.60 9.53 -9.05
CA LYS A 59 -11.00 9.51 -9.48
C LYS A 59 -11.51 10.92 -9.84
N ALA A 60 -11.03 11.94 -9.15
CA ALA A 60 -11.33 13.33 -9.46
C ALA A 60 -10.57 13.78 -10.72
N ASP A 61 -9.31 13.40 -10.88
CA ASP A 61 -8.42 13.77 -11.99
C ASP A 61 -8.82 13.11 -13.32
N ILE A 62 -9.33 11.87 -13.31
CA ILE A 62 -9.91 11.22 -14.50
C ILE A 62 -11.08 12.03 -15.05
N ILE A 63 -11.83 12.73 -14.19
CA ILE A 63 -12.89 13.65 -14.60
C ILE A 63 -12.31 14.92 -15.23
N THR A 64 -11.05 15.28 -14.89
CA THR A 64 -10.36 16.49 -15.35
C THR A 64 -9.30 16.25 -16.44
N GLY A 65 -9.01 14.99 -16.81
CA GLY A 65 -8.13 14.63 -17.94
C GLY A 65 -6.63 14.66 -17.67
N ILE A 66 -6.18 14.46 -16.43
CA ILE A 66 -4.76 14.36 -16.07
C ILE A 66 -4.19 12.97 -16.38
N ASP A 67 -2.93 12.93 -16.85
CA ASP A 67 -2.26 11.80 -17.48
C ASP A 67 -1.96 10.64 -16.52
N ASP A 68 -2.23 9.41 -16.93
CA ASP A 68 -2.02 8.17 -16.18
C ASP A 68 -0.54 7.93 -15.81
N GLU A 69 0.41 8.44 -16.61
CA GLU A 69 1.87 8.28 -16.41
C GLU A 69 2.35 8.99 -15.13
N VAL A 70 1.78 10.14 -14.81
CA VAL A 70 2.10 10.91 -13.61
C VAL A 70 1.65 10.19 -12.35
N PHE A 71 0.49 9.51 -12.40
CA PHE A 71 -0.03 8.73 -11.29
C PHE A 71 0.80 7.46 -11.03
N GLU A 72 1.22 6.77 -12.08
CA GLU A 72 2.08 5.57 -11.96
C GLU A 72 3.41 5.92 -11.28
N ASN A 73 3.99 7.07 -11.59
CA ASN A 73 5.20 7.56 -10.93
C ASN A 73 4.99 7.84 -9.43
N CYS A 74 3.85 8.40 -9.02
CA CYS A 74 3.53 8.60 -7.60
C CYS A 74 3.39 7.27 -6.84
N MET A 75 2.94 6.21 -7.49
CA MET A 75 2.84 4.87 -6.89
C MET A 75 4.19 4.15 -6.82
N ALA A 76 5.13 4.47 -7.72
CA ALA A 76 6.43 3.84 -7.83
C ALA A 76 7.46 4.32 -6.79
N ILE A 77 7.26 5.49 -6.16
CA ILE A 77 8.24 6.07 -5.23
C ILE A 77 8.16 5.41 -3.86
N SER A 78 8.96 4.38 -3.63
CA SER A 78 9.16 3.83 -2.29
C SER A 78 10.61 3.38 -2.09
N GLU A 79 11.55 4.31 -2.11
CA GLU A 79 12.93 4.10 -1.64
C GLU A 79 13.07 4.35 -0.12
N ASP A 80 12.01 4.17 0.65
CA ASP A 80 12.07 4.33 2.09
C ASP A 80 12.35 2.97 2.73
N GLU A 81 13.59 2.77 3.21
CA GLU A 81 14.00 1.53 3.89
C GLU A 81 13.03 1.14 5.02
N VAL A 82 12.53 2.14 5.74
CA VAL A 82 11.53 1.94 6.82
C VAL A 82 10.22 1.38 6.30
N PHE A 83 9.77 1.86 5.13
CA PHE A 83 8.56 1.35 4.51
C PHE A 83 8.76 -0.08 4.00
N ASN A 84 9.91 -0.37 3.39
CA ASN A 84 10.23 -1.68 2.87
C ASN A 84 10.36 -2.72 4.01
N GLU A 85 10.98 -2.34 5.13
CA GLU A 85 11.08 -3.17 6.31
C GLU A 85 9.69 -3.47 6.92
N ALA A 86 8.89 -2.42 7.14
CA ALA A 86 7.53 -2.56 7.65
C ALA A 86 6.65 -3.43 6.73
N TYR A 87 6.73 -3.20 5.43
CA TYR A 87 5.95 -3.95 4.46
C TYR A 87 6.41 -5.41 4.36
N GLY A 88 7.73 -5.67 4.51
CA GLY A 88 8.31 -7.01 4.54
C GLY A 88 7.68 -7.88 5.62
N GLU A 89 7.53 -7.37 6.85
CA GLU A 89 6.89 -8.10 7.96
C GLU A 89 5.46 -8.53 7.62
N PHE A 90 4.66 -7.66 6.97
CA PHE A 90 3.30 -8.02 6.56
C PHE A 90 3.24 -9.05 5.45
N LEU A 91 4.27 -9.15 4.64
CA LEU A 91 4.37 -10.13 3.56
C LEU A 91 4.85 -11.51 4.04
N GLU A 92 5.32 -11.64 5.27
CA GLU A 92 5.78 -12.94 5.81
C GLU A 92 4.70 -14.02 5.83
N CYS A 93 3.43 -13.63 5.91
CA CYS A 93 2.30 -14.57 5.82
C CYS A 93 2.09 -15.13 4.40
N LEU A 94 2.78 -14.60 3.39
CA LEU A 94 2.71 -15.06 2.01
C LEU A 94 3.81 -16.07 1.72
N ASP A 95 3.56 -16.97 0.77
CA ASP A 95 4.62 -17.82 0.23
C ASP A 95 5.65 -16.98 -0.56
N LYS A 96 6.83 -17.58 -0.80
CA LYS A 96 7.95 -16.90 -1.43
C LYS A 96 7.59 -16.23 -2.76
N ASN A 97 6.81 -16.93 -3.60
CA ASN A 97 6.46 -16.43 -4.93
C ASN A 97 5.43 -15.29 -4.86
N ASP A 98 4.45 -15.38 -3.96
CA ASP A 98 3.48 -14.31 -3.74
C ASP A 98 4.13 -13.12 -3.06
N ARG A 99 5.09 -13.33 -2.14
CA ARG A 99 5.89 -12.27 -1.51
C ARG A 99 6.66 -11.47 -2.56
N GLU A 100 7.38 -12.16 -3.45
CA GLU A 100 8.12 -11.53 -4.54
C GLU A 100 7.19 -10.72 -5.47
N LEU A 101 6.03 -11.26 -5.81
CA LEU A 101 5.02 -10.56 -6.60
C LEU A 101 4.53 -9.28 -5.91
N PHE A 102 4.24 -9.36 -4.60
CA PHE A 102 3.80 -8.21 -3.82
C PHE A 102 4.90 -7.17 -3.67
N THR A 103 6.16 -7.60 -3.49
CA THR A 103 7.31 -6.70 -3.46
C THR A 103 7.42 -5.90 -4.76
N LYS A 104 7.38 -6.57 -5.91
CA LYS A 104 7.43 -5.92 -7.22
C LYS A 104 6.30 -4.91 -7.44
N LEU A 105 5.06 -5.29 -7.09
CA LEU A 105 3.90 -4.43 -7.32
C LEU A 105 3.75 -3.27 -6.31
N PHE A 106 4.10 -3.49 -5.03
CA PHE A 106 3.74 -2.56 -3.96
C PHE A 106 4.93 -1.88 -3.30
N ILE A 107 6.12 -2.45 -3.43
CA ILE A 107 7.37 -1.86 -2.92
C ILE A 107 8.14 -1.22 -4.07
N GLU A 108 8.41 -1.99 -5.14
CA GLU A 108 9.15 -1.51 -6.32
C GLU A 108 8.28 -0.66 -7.26
N GLY A 109 6.95 -0.71 -7.09
CA GLY A 109 6.00 0.12 -7.83
C GLY A 109 5.78 -0.30 -9.28
N LEU A 110 6.16 -1.52 -9.66
CA LEU A 110 5.96 -2.02 -11.01
C LEU A 110 4.47 -2.20 -11.31
N SER A 111 4.06 -1.84 -12.52
CA SER A 111 2.71 -2.11 -13.01
C SER A 111 2.49 -3.61 -13.25
N VAL A 112 1.22 -4.05 -13.24
CA VAL A 112 0.87 -5.43 -13.59
C VAL A 112 1.37 -5.80 -14.98
N SER A 113 1.43 -4.83 -15.91
CA SER A 113 1.93 -5.02 -17.27
C SER A 113 3.42 -5.31 -17.28
N GLU A 114 4.23 -4.54 -16.55
CA GLU A 114 5.67 -4.75 -16.43
C GLU A 114 5.99 -6.07 -15.73
N VAL A 115 5.29 -6.39 -14.64
CA VAL A 115 5.47 -7.69 -13.96
C VAL A 115 5.10 -8.84 -14.89
N SER A 116 4.03 -8.72 -15.69
CA SER A 116 3.63 -9.72 -16.66
C SER A 116 4.71 -9.94 -17.74
N GLN A 117 5.29 -8.85 -18.26
CA GLN A 117 6.38 -8.91 -19.24
C GLN A 117 7.66 -9.52 -18.64
N ASN A 118 8.04 -9.09 -17.43
CA ASN A 118 9.28 -9.53 -16.78
C ASN A 118 9.24 -10.99 -16.33
N THR A 119 8.04 -11.50 -15.98
CA THR A 119 7.88 -12.86 -15.44
C THR A 119 7.28 -13.86 -16.44
N GLY A 120 6.78 -13.38 -17.58
CA GLY A 120 6.02 -14.20 -18.53
C GLY A 120 4.66 -14.68 -17.99
N THR A 121 4.20 -14.13 -16.88
CA THR A 121 2.96 -14.54 -16.23
C THR A 121 1.78 -13.72 -16.78
N GLU A 122 0.69 -14.36 -17.15
CA GLU A 122 -0.51 -13.67 -17.60
C GLU A 122 -1.06 -12.71 -16.54
N LYS A 123 -1.55 -11.54 -16.98
CA LYS A 123 -2.14 -10.52 -16.09
C LYS A 123 -3.29 -11.07 -15.25
N SER A 124 -4.12 -11.93 -15.82
CA SER A 124 -5.23 -12.61 -15.13
C SER A 124 -4.74 -13.43 -13.93
N VAL A 125 -3.63 -14.15 -14.09
CA VAL A 125 -3.00 -14.94 -13.03
C VAL A 125 -2.44 -14.01 -11.94
N ILE A 126 -1.79 -12.90 -12.34
CA ILE A 126 -1.27 -11.90 -11.41
C ILE A 126 -2.41 -11.31 -10.55
N TYR A 127 -3.51 -10.88 -11.17
CA TYR A 127 -4.69 -10.38 -10.44
C TYR A 127 -5.26 -11.40 -9.45
N ASN A 128 -5.37 -12.67 -9.86
CA ASN A 128 -5.85 -13.76 -9.00
C ASN A 128 -4.91 -14.00 -7.82
N ARG A 129 -3.59 -13.98 -8.04
CA ARG A 129 -2.59 -14.12 -6.97
C ARG A 129 -2.65 -12.96 -5.99
N VAL A 130 -2.73 -11.72 -6.49
CA VAL A 130 -2.88 -10.53 -5.65
C VAL A 130 -4.16 -10.58 -4.82
N SER A 131 -5.29 -11.01 -5.40
CA SER A 131 -6.55 -11.16 -4.67
C SER A 131 -6.43 -12.18 -3.53
N ARG A 132 -5.81 -13.34 -3.79
CA ARG A 132 -5.58 -14.38 -2.77
C ARG A 132 -4.59 -13.91 -1.69
N GLY A 133 -3.50 -13.26 -2.09
CA GLY A 133 -2.51 -12.73 -1.16
C GLY A 133 -3.12 -11.70 -0.22
N ARG A 134 -3.93 -10.76 -0.73
CA ARG A 134 -4.67 -9.79 0.09
C ARG A 134 -5.58 -10.46 1.11
N LYS A 135 -6.25 -11.56 0.74
CA LYS A 135 -7.08 -12.34 1.67
C LYS A 135 -6.25 -12.99 2.76
N LYS A 136 -5.05 -13.53 2.44
CA LYS A 136 -4.12 -14.10 3.43
C LYS A 136 -3.65 -13.03 4.40
N ILE A 137 -3.17 -11.88 3.90
CA ILE A 137 -2.73 -10.75 4.73
C ILE A 137 -3.87 -10.28 5.63
N LYS A 138 -5.08 -10.12 5.09
CA LYS A 138 -6.26 -9.74 5.88
C LYS A 138 -6.58 -10.76 6.99
N LYS A 139 -6.38 -12.04 6.74
CA LYS A 139 -6.60 -13.09 7.74
C LYS A 139 -5.54 -13.07 8.83
N SER A 140 -4.27 -12.82 8.48
CA SER A 140 -3.16 -12.74 9.42
C SER A 140 -3.18 -11.45 10.25
N TYR A 141 -3.64 -10.35 9.65
CA TYR A 141 -3.69 -9.02 10.26
C TYR A 141 -5.10 -8.42 10.12
N PRO A 142 -6.13 -9.02 10.73
CA PRO A 142 -7.53 -8.63 10.53
C PRO A 142 -7.80 -7.17 10.91
N LEU A 143 -7.04 -6.64 11.86
CA LEU A 143 -7.22 -5.30 12.39
C LEU A 143 -6.67 -4.20 11.49
N LEU A 144 -5.75 -4.52 10.57
CA LEU A 144 -5.32 -3.59 9.53
C LEU A 144 -6.44 -3.32 8.51
N PHE A 145 -7.41 -4.23 8.39
CA PHE A 145 -8.41 -4.19 7.32
C PHE A 145 -9.87 -4.14 7.79
N SER A 146 -10.16 -4.37 9.09
CA SER A 146 -11.53 -4.57 9.56
C SER A 146 -12.35 -3.27 9.67
N ARG A 147 -11.70 -2.11 9.71
CA ARG A 147 -12.34 -0.78 9.86
C ARG A 147 -12.12 0.18 8.69
N TRP A 148 -11.64 -0.31 7.56
CA TRP A 148 -11.31 0.54 6.40
C TRP A 148 -12.50 0.76 5.44
N ARG A 149 -13.71 0.39 5.83
CA ARG A 149 -14.93 0.47 4.99
C ARG A 149 -15.97 1.49 5.48
N GLU A 150 -15.55 2.47 6.25
CA GLU A 150 -16.46 3.59 6.55
C GLU A 150 -15.83 4.90 6.17
#